data_8e3a455d41b839b60fb6269fc13eec5c
#
_entry.id   8e3a455d41b839b60fb6269fc13eec5c
#
_cell.length_a   1.000
_cell.length_b   1.000
_cell.length_c   1.000
_cell.angle_alpha   90.00
_cell.angle_beta   90.00
_cell.angle_gamma   90.00
#
_symmetry.space_group_name_H-M   'P 1'
#
loop_
_entity.id
_entity.type
_entity.pdbx_description
1 polymer ?
#
loop_
_entity_poly.entity_id
_entity_poly.type
_entity_poly.pdbx_seq_one_letter_code
_entity_poly.pdbx_strand_id
1 'polypeptide(L)'
;SDLQEERKLGEKVDKKNRISDLIGYLKKLDILFPILHGLYGEDGTVQGLFELLKKPYVGCGVLASSVGMDKVYTKIIFEKAGLNQAKYEYVRKYNEKYIYMDSKFNEQVMTLDGIVEKIFKNLKFPMFIKPSNSGSSVGINKAKSKGELKQAIEYASKFDNKILIEEGIIGREVECAVLGNEEVTASCVGEVKSAEEFYSYDAKYNNEESKTEIPANISEELSVEIRNQAIKAFKAIDGKGLSRVDFFIENGTNKIYINEINTLPGFTSISMYPKLFEASGVSYKELLNKLIELSKEKYVTVQ
;
A
#
# COMPACT_ATOMS: atom_id res chain seq x y z
N SER A 1 21.47 -9.47 20.89
CA SER A 1 21.17 -10.49 21.94
C SER A 1 19.68 -10.79 22.02
N ASP A 2 18.83 -9.80 21.88
CA ASP A 2 17.37 -9.96 22.10
C ASP A 2 16.68 -10.81 21.02
N LEU A 3 17.06 -10.68 19.76
CA LEU A 3 16.52 -11.49 18.66
C LEU A 3 16.88 -13.00 18.77
N GLN A 4 17.97 -13.34 19.46
CA GLN A 4 18.31 -14.73 19.71
C GLN A 4 17.56 -15.32 20.93
N GLU A 5 17.22 -14.50 21.91
CA GLU A 5 16.34 -14.90 23.01
C GLU A 5 14.89 -15.07 22.57
N GLU A 6 14.38 -14.17 21.74
CA GLU A 6 13.05 -14.30 21.15
C GLU A 6 12.90 -15.55 20.25
N ARG A 7 13.93 -15.91 19.47
CA ARG A 7 13.95 -17.19 18.74
C ARG A 7 13.94 -18.39 19.68
N LYS A 8 14.67 -18.35 20.81
CA LYS A 8 14.66 -19.44 21.80
C LYS A 8 13.35 -19.56 22.58
N LEU A 9 12.65 -18.43 22.82
CA LEU A 9 11.29 -18.45 23.38
C LEU A 9 10.29 -19.06 22.38
N GLY A 10 10.42 -18.76 21.09
CA GLY A 10 9.56 -19.31 20.03
C GLY A 10 9.69 -20.82 19.84
N GLU A 11 10.84 -21.42 20.16
CA GLU A 11 11.07 -22.87 20.08
C GLU A 11 10.47 -23.66 21.26
N LYS A 12 10.19 -23.02 22.39
CA LYS A 12 9.64 -23.66 23.61
C LYS A 12 8.11 -23.62 23.71
N VAL A 13 7.42 -22.88 22.82
CA VAL A 13 5.96 -22.77 22.84
C VAL A 13 5.36 -23.92 22.03
N ASP A 14 4.57 -24.76 22.69
CA ASP A 14 3.81 -25.85 22.04
C ASP A 14 2.93 -25.27 20.92
N LYS A 15 3.06 -25.81 19.70
CA LYS A 15 2.36 -25.33 18.50
C LYS A 15 0.83 -25.26 18.66
N LYS A 16 0.25 -26.00 19.61
CA LYS A 16 -1.20 -26.03 19.88
C LYS A 16 -1.73 -24.82 20.64
N ASN A 17 -0.90 -24.12 21.42
CA ASN A 17 -1.34 -23.03 22.30
C ASN A 17 -0.95 -21.61 21.86
N ARG A 18 -0.25 -21.46 20.73
CA ARG A 18 0.29 -20.17 20.29
C ARG A 18 -0.74 -19.06 20.12
N ILE A 19 -1.94 -19.37 19.61
CA ILE A 19 -3.00 -18.36 19.39
C ILE A 19 -3.63 -17.95 20.72
N SER A 20 -3.92 -18.90 21.61
CA SER A 20 -4.49 -18.59 22.94
C SER A 20 -3.54 -17.78 23.79
N ASP A 21 -2.24 -18.06 23.73
CA ASP A 21 -1.20 -17.34 24.45
C ASP A 21 -1.05 -15.91 23.93
N LEU A 22 -1.05 -15.74 22.60
CA LEU A 22 -1.07 -14.43 21.96
C LEU A 22 -2.30 -13.60 22.38
N ILE A 23 -3.50 -14.19 22.33
CA ILE A 23 -4.73 -13.52 22.76
C ILE A 23 -4.64 -13.12 24.24
N GLY A 24 -4.16 -14.02 25.09
CA GLY A 24 -3.97 -13.76 26.51
C GLY A 24 -2.98 -12.62 26.78
N TYR A 25 -1.92 -12.51 25.96
CA TYR A 25 -0.97 -11.41 26.02
C TYR A 25 -1.57 -10.10 25.53
N LEU A 26 -2.20 -10.08 24.35
CA LEU A 26 -2.79 -8.87 23.76
C LEU A 26 -3.88 -8.26 24.66
N LYS A 27 -4.65 -9.08 25.37
CA LYS A 27 -5.66 -8.61 26.33
C LYS A 27 -5.09 -7.80 27.49
N LYS A 28 -3.83 -8.00 27.85
CA LYS A 28 -3.16 -7.28 28.96
C LYS A 28 -2.64 -5.89 28.55
N LEU A 29 -2.53 -5.62 27.25
CA LEU A 29 -2.04 -4.35 26.73
C LEU A 29 -3.17 -3.34 26.67
N ASP A 30 -2.87 -2.07 26.93
CA ASP A 30 -3.85 -0.97 26.87
C ASP A 30 -4.09 -0.53 25.43
N ILE A 31 -3.02 -0.45 24.62
CA ILE A 31 -3.05 -0.02 23.22
C ILE A 31 -2.11 -0.93 22.43
N LEU A 32 -2.52 -1.29 21.21
CA LEU A 32 -1.71 -2.08 20.29
C LEU A 32 -1.10 -1.16 19.23
N PHE A 33 0.21 -1.25 19.06
CA PHE A 33 0.92 -0.54 18.00
C PHE A 33 1.54 -1.58 17.04
N PRO A 34 0.79 -2.03 16.02
CA PRO A 34 1.32 -3.01 15.10
C PRO A 34 2.42 -2.39 14.22
N ILE A 35 3.53 -3.11 14.04
CA ILE A 35 4.57 -2.81 13.07
C ILE A 35 4.72 -4.07 12.23
N LEU A 36 3.71 -4.31 11.41
CA LEU A 36 3.56 -5.50 10.57
C LEU A 36 3.31 -5.05 9.13
N HIS A 37 3.96 -5.69 8.17
CA HIS A 37 3.86 -5.30 6.77
C HIS A 37 3.38 -6.48 5.92
N GLY A 38 2.66 -6.17 4.83
CA GLY A 38 2.17 -7.16 3.88
C GLY A 38 0.98 -7.97 4.38
N LEU A 39 0.85 -9.19 3.86
CA LEU A 39 -0.25 -10.10 4.18
C LEU A 39 -0.33 -10.38 5.68
N TYR A 40 -1.57 -10.43 6.19
CA TYR A 40 -1.94 -10.58 7.60
C TYR A 40 -1.60 -9.40 8.50
N GLY A 41 -0.72 -8.48 8.09
CA GLY A 41 -0.30 -7.30 8.85
C GLY A 41 -1.08 -6.04 8.51
N GLU A 42 -1.28 -5.77 7.22
CA GLU A 42 -1.91 -4.53 6.72
C GLU A 42 -3.11 -4.79 5.80
N ASP A 43 -3.65 -6.00 5.77
CA ASP A 43 -4.76 -6.43 4.92
C ASP A 43 -6.13 -6.51 5.64
N GLY A 44 -6.21 -6.05 6.88
CA GLY A 44 -7.42 -6.12 7.70
C GLY A 44 -7.51 -7.36 8.60
N THR A 45 -6.69 -8.38 8.38
CA THR A 45 -6.75 -9.64 9.14
C THR A 45 -6.40 -9.45 10.61
N VAL A 46 -5.24 -8.85 10.91
CA VAL A 46 -4.84 -8.57 12.29
C VAL A 46 -5.70 -7.48 12.93
N GLN A 47 -6.15 -6.50 12.15
CA GLN A 47 -7.08 -5.47 12.60
C GLN A 47 -8.40 -6.09 13.05
N GLY A 48 -8.93 -7.08 12.31
CA GLY A 48 -10.11 -7.85 12.72
C GLY A 48 -9.94 -8.58 14.06
N LEU A 49 -8.75 -9.11 14.33
CA LEU A 49 -8.43 -9.69 15.64
C LEU A 49 -8.48 -8.62 16.75
N PHE A 50 -7.93 -7.44 16.51
CA PHE A 50 -7.93 -6.35 17.51
C PHE A 50 -9.35 -5.86 17.79
N GLU A 51 -10.21 -5.75 16.77
CA GLU A 51 -11.64 -5.43 16.93
C GLU A 51 -12.38 -6.48 17.79
N LEU A 52 -12.18 -7.78 17.51
CA LEU A 52 -12.77 -8.87 18.29
C LEU A 52 -12.29 -8.87 19.77
N LEU A 53 -11.05 -8.45 20.01
CA LEU A 53 -10.49 -8.32 21.34
C LEU A 53 -10.92 -7.03 22.05
N LYS A 54 -11.61 -6.13 21.35
CA LYS A 54 -12.00 -4.80 21.82
C LYS A 54 -10.78 -4.02 22.34
N LYS A 55 -9.70 -3.99 21.56
CA LYS A 55 -8.46 -3.29 21.92
C LYS A 55 -8.23 -2.10 21.00
N PRO A 56 -7.96 -0.91 21.58
CA PRO A 56 -7.47 0.22 20.79
C PRO A 56 -6.19 -0.15 20.08
N TYR A 57 -6.05 0.26 18.82
CA TYR A 57 -4.84 0.02 18.04
C TYR A 57 -4.54 1.18 17.11
N VAL A 58 -3.26 1.42 16.88
CA VAL A 58 -2.76 2.43 15.96
C VAL A 58 -2.93 1.94 14.52
N GLY A 59 -3.36 2.84 13.65
CA GLY A 59 -3.50 2.59 12.22
C GLY A 59 -4.93 2.47 11.73
N CYS A 60 -5.05 2.14 10.46
CA CYS A 60 -6.32 2.00 9.77
C CYS A 60 -7.15 0.83 10.32
N GLY A 61 -8.48 0.93 10.18
CA GLY A 61 -9.42 -0.14 10.52
C GLY A 61 -9.44 -1.26 9.48
N VAL A 62 -10.32 -2.23 9.69
CA VAL A 62 -10.44 -3.43 8.84
C VAL A 62 -10.72 -3.05 7.39
N LEU A 63 -11.72 -2.19 7.14
CA LEU A 63 -12.13 -1.79 5.79
C LEU A 63 -10.97 -1.12 5.03
N ALA A 64 -10.40 -0.06 5.61
CA ALA A 64 -9.33 0.71 4.98
C ALA A 64 -8.10 -0.16 4.71
N SER A 65 -7.73 -1.04 5.64
CA SER A 65 -6.60 -1.97 5.50
C SER A 65 -6.86 -2.97 4.37
N SER A 66 -8.04 -3.60 4.33
CA SER A 66 -8.39 -4.56 3.28
C SER A 66 -8.45 -3.92 1.90
N VAL A 67 -9.05 -2.74 1.79
CA VAL A 67 -9.12 -1.99 0.54
C VAL A 67 -7.73 -1.51 0.12
N GLY A 68 -6.95 -0.93 1.04
CA GLY A 68 -5.61 -0.41 0.75
C GLY A 68 -4.64 -1.48 0.28
N MET A 69 -4.82 -2.73 0.74
CA MET A 69 -4.00 -3.87 0.30
C MET A 69 -4.40 -4.36 -1.09
N ASP A 70 -5.69 -4.36 -1.43
CA ASP A 70 -6.20 -4.81 -2.72
C ASP A 70 -6.09 -3.71 -3.78
N LYS A 71 -5.05 -3.77 -4.61
CA LYS A 71 -4.75 -2.76 -5.63
C LYS A 71 -5.90 -2.50 -6.60
N VAL A 72 -6.68 -3.52 -6.95
CA VAL A 72 -7.83 -3.37 -7.87
C VAL A 72 -8.95 -2.58 -7.19
N TYR A 73 -9.34 -2.96 -5.97
CA TYR A 73 -10.41 -2.26 -5.26
C TYR A 73 -9.99 -0.85 -4.83
N THR A 74 -8.74 -0.65 -4.45
CA THR A 74 -8.17 0.69 -4.21
C THR A 74 -8.35 1.59 -5.44
N LYS A 75 -7.99 1.09 -6.65
CA LYS A 75 -8.13 1.85 -7.90
C LYS A 75 -9.59 2.18 -8.22
N ILE A 76 -10.52 1.27 -8.01
CA ILE A 76 -11.95 1.51 -8.22
C ILE A 76 -12.45 2.64 -7.30
N ILE A 77 -12.03 2.64 -6.03
CA ILE A 77 -12.38 3.69 -5.08
C ILE A 77 -11.74 5.03 -5.47
N PHE A 78 -10.48 5.03 -5.85
CA PHE A 78 -9.78 6.24 -6.28
C PHE A 78 -10.39 6.84 -7.56
N GLU A 79 -10.82 6.00 -8.51
CA GLU A 79 -11.56 6.44 -9.69
C GLU A 79 -12.87 7.13 -9.30
N LYS A 80 -13.66 6.51 -8.40
CA LYS A 80 -14.89 7.11 -7.88
C LYS A 80 -14.65 8.40 -7.11
N ALA A 81 -13.52 8.51 -6.40
CA ALA A 81 -13.09 9.73 -5.73
C ALA A 81 -12.57 10.81 -6.70
N GLY A 82 -12.45 10.52 -8.00
CA GLY A 82 -11.93 11.46 -8.99
C GLY A 82 -10.44 11.75 -8.83
N LEU A 83 -9.67 10.78 -8.32
CA LEU A 83 -8.21 10.82 -8.30
C LEU A 83 -7.67 10.32 -9.63
N ASN A 84 -6.70 11.07 -10.19
CA ASN A 84 -6.09 10.66 -11.44
C ASN A 84 -5.09 9.52 -11.19
N GLN A 85 -5.19 8.47 -11.99
CA GLN A 85 -4.36 7.26 -11.87
C GLN A 85 -4.02 6.70 -13.24
N ALA A 86 -2.99 5.84 -13.32
CA ALA A 86 -2.65 5.14 -14.55
C ALA A 86 -3.85 4.34 -15.04
N LYS A 87 -4.07 4.30 -16.36
CA LYS A 87 -5.09 3.43 -16.95
C LYS A 87 -4.78 1.98 -16.59
N TYR A 88 -5.81 1.23 -16.28
CA TYR A 88 -5.66 -0.14 -15.81
C TYR A 88 -6.79 -1.03 -16.29
N GLU A 89 -6.48 -2.30 -16.32
CA GLU A 89 -7.38 -3.42 -16.51
C GLU A 89 -7.07 -4.47 -15.44
N TYR A 90 -7.98 -5.39 -15.19
CA TYR A 90 -7.66 -6.51 -14.33
C TYR A 90 -8.31 -7.80 -14.80
N VAL A 91 -7.68 -8.89 -14.47
CA VAL A 91 -8.13 -10.25 -14.78
C VAL A 91 -8.12 -11.11 -13.53
N ARG A 92 -8.98 -12.12 -13.51
CA ARG A 92 -8.95 -13.16 -12.48
C ARG A 92 -8.57 -14.48 -13.12
N LYS A 93 -7.76 -15.27 -12.42
CA LYS A 93 -7.51 -16.67 -12.75
C LYS A 93 -8.34 -17.56 -11.83
N TYR A 94 -9.13 -18.46 -12.43
CA TYR A 94 -9.88 -19.47 -11.71
C TYR A 94 -9.67 -20.81 -12.40
N ASN A 95 -8.99 -21.74 -11.71
CA ASN A 95 -8.44 -22.96 -12.30
C ASN A 95 -7.53 -22.60 -13.50
N GLU A 96 -7.73 -23.23 -14.64
CA GLU A 96 -6.96 -22.94 -15.87
C GLU A 96 -7.61 -21.88 -16.78
N LYS A 97 -8.64 -21.16 -16.28
CA LYS A 97 -9.37 -20.14 -17.04
C LYS A 97 -8.98 -18.74 -16.59
N TYR A 98 -8.98 -17.82 -17.53
CA TYR A 98 -8.85 -16.41 -17.26
C TYR A 98 -10.19 -15.71 -17.45
N ILE A 99 -10.53 -14.82 -16.53
CA ILE A 99 -11.77 -14.06 -16.53
C ILE A 99 -11.41 -12.59 -16.61
N TYR A 100 -11.76 -11.97 -17.71
CA TYR A 100 -11.67 -10.52 -17.86
C TYR A 100 -12.87 -9.88 -17.15
N MET A 101 -12.61 -8.79 -16.43
CA MET A 101 -13.65 -8.00 -15.74
C MET A 101 -13.69 -6.62 -16.37
N ASP A 102 -14.84 -6.20 -16.87
CA ASP A 102 -15.03 -4.84 -17.35
C ASP A 102 -15.35 -3.85 -16.20
N SER A 103 -15.41 -2.56 -16.50
CA SER A 103 -15.73 -1.50 -15.52
C SER A 103 -17.12 -1.58 -14.91
N LYS A 104 -18.00 -2.43 -15.47
CA LYS A 104 -19.37 -2.72 -14.96
C LYS A 104 -19.45 -4.08 -14.26
N PHE A 105 -18.30 -4.72 -14.00
CA PHE A 105 -18.17 -6.04 -13.41
C PHE A 105 -18.81 -7.17 -14.24
N ASN A 106 -18.96 -6.99 -15.56
CA ASN A 106 -19.34 -8.11 -16.43
C ASN A 106 -18.13 -9.01 -16.65
N GLU A 107 -18.36 -10.31 -16.49
CA GLU A 107 -17.33 -11.34 -16.64
C GLU A 107 -17.29 -11.88 -18.07
N GLN A 108 -16.09 -12.04 -18.62
CA GLN A 108 -15.84 -12.70 -19.89
C GLN A 108 -14.72 -13.73 -19.73
N VAL A 109 -15.08 -15.01 -19.84
CA VAL A 109 -14.09 -16.09 -19.82
C VAL A 109 -13.35 -16.11 -21.15
N MET A 110 -12.03 -16.08 -21.11
CA MET A 110 -11.16 -15.98 -22.27
C MET A 110 -9.94 -16.91 -22.12
N THR A 111 -9.30 -17.22 -23.24
CA THR A 111 -7.93 -17.75 -23.22
C THR A 111 -6.95 -16.65 -22.82
N LEU A 112 -5.77 -17.02 -22.34
CA LEU A 112 -4.75 -16.04 -21.99
C LEU A 112 -4.34 -15.18 -23.22
N ASP A 113 -4.26 -15.78 -24.40
CA ASP A 113 -3.98 -15.03 -25.64
C ASP A 113 -5.09 -14.02 -25.95
N GLY A 114 -6.35 -14.42 -25.75
CA GLY A 114 -7.49 -13.50 -25.86
C GLY A 114 -7.44 -12.34 -24.87
N ILE A 115 -7.03 -12.60 -23.62
CA ILE A 115 -6.78 -11.57 -22.60
C ILE A 115 -5.70 -10.59 -23.05
N VAL A 116 -4.55 -11.12 -23.52
CA VAL A 116 -3.43 -10.29 -24.00
C VAL A 116 -3.86 -9.37 -25.15
N GLU A 117 -4.60 -9.89 -26.12
CA GLU A 117 -5.11 -9.09 -27.24
C GLU A 117 -6.10 -8.01 -26.79
N LYS A 118 -6.96 -8.32 -25.82
CA LYS A 118 -7.94 -7.37 -25.30
C LYS A 118 -7.24 -6.25 -24.51
N ILE A 119 -6.31 -6.59 -23.62
CA ILE A 119 -5.55 -5.61 -22.84
C ILE A 119 -4.73 -4.70 -23.75
N PHE A 120 -4.07 -5.27 -24.77
CA PHE A 120 -3.27 -4.50 -25.73
C PHE A 120 -4.09 -3.48 -26.53
N LYS A 121 -5.39 -3.71 -26.74
CA LYS A 121 -6.28 -2.73 -27.39
C LYS A 121 -6.60 -1.54 -26.49
N ASN A 122 -6.59 -1.72 -25.18
CA ASN A 122 -7.04 -0.75 -24.21
C ASN A 122 -5.89 0.00 -23.53
N LEU A 123 -4.74 -0.66 -23.34
CA LEU A 123 -3.57 -0.14 -22.63
C LEU A 123 -2.33 -0.06 -23.53
N LYS A 124 -1.42 0.86 -23.21
CA LYS A 124 -0.16 1.09 -23.91
C LYS A 124 1.03 0.55 -23.13
N PHE A 125 2.03 0.03 -23.83
CA PHE A 125 3.32 -0.32 -23.23
C PHE A 125 4.15 0.93 -22.84
N PRO A 126 5.04 0.84 -21.82
CA PRO A 126 5.22 -0.31 -20.96
C PRO A 126 4.03 -0.51 -20.02
N MET A 127 3.75 -1.77 -19.66
CA MET A 127 2.72 -2.12 -18.68
C MET A 127 3.35 -2.74 -17.45
N PHE A 128 2.75 -2.49 -16.27
CA PHE A 128 3.10 -3.15 -15.03
C PHE A 128 2.01 -4.15 -14.65
N ILE A 129 2.42 -5.37 -14.36
CA ILE A 129 1.55 -6.48 -14.02
C ILE A 129 1.80 -6.84 -12.57
N LYS A 130 0.76 -6.76 -11.74
CA LYS A 130 0.85 -6.85 -10.28
C LYS A 130 -0.18 -7.82 -9.73
N PRO A 131 0.19 -8.74 -8.83
CA PRO A 131 -0.81 -9.42 -7.99
C PRO A 131 -1.56 -8.36 -7.16
N SER A 132 -2.89 -8.50 -7.04
CA SER A 132 -3.71 -7.46 -6.40
C SER A 132 -3.41 -7.31 -4.91
N ASN A 133 -3.29 -8.43 -4.19
CA ASN A 133 -3.07 -8.48 -2.73
C ASN A 133 -1.63 -8.89 -2.38
N SER A 134 -0.64 -8.24 -2.97
CA SER A 134 0.76 -8.46 -2.60
C SER A 134 1.42 -7.15 -2.20
N GLY A 135 2.29 -7.23 -1.19
CA GLY A 135 3.13 -6.13 -0.74
C GLY A 135 4.56 -6.24 -1.27
N SER A 136 5.37 -5.21 -1.01
CA SER A 136 6.83 -5.23 -1.22
C SER A 136 7.27 -5.65 -2.62
N SER A 137 6.54 -5.29 -3.66
CA SER A 137 6.84 -5.59 -5.07
C SER A 137 6.90 -7.08 -5.43
N VAL A 138 6.41 -7.98 -4.57
CA VAL A 138 6.39 -9.43 -4.85
C VAL A 138 5.46 -9.73 -6.02
N GLY A 139 5.97 -10.43 -7.04
CA GLY A 139 5.20 -10.85 -8.21
C GLY A 139 4.98 -9.75 -9.25
N ILE A 140 5.54 -8.54 -9.08
CA ILE A 140 5.41 -7.44 -10.03
C ILE A 140 6.39 -7.61 -11.19
N ASN A 141 5.90 -7.38 -12.41
CA ASN A 141 6.68 -7.42 -13.63
C ASN A 141 6.35 -6.25 -14.55
N LYS A 142 7.35 -5.80 -15.32
CA LYS A 142 7.21 -4.83 -16.39
C LYS A 142 7.18 -5.57 -17.73
N ALA A 143 6.22 -5.27 -18.58
CA ALA A 143 6.10 -5.81 -19.92
C ALA A 143 6.25 -4.69 -20.96
N LYS A 144 7.03 -4.95 -22.00
CA LYS A 144 7.26 -4.05 -23.15
C LYS A 144 6.72 -4.66 -24.47
N SER A 145 6.21 -5.90 -24.41
CA SER A 145 5.67 -6.63 -25.55
C SER A 145 4.52 -7.57 -25.12
N LYS A 146 3.71 -8.01 -26.08
CA LYS A 146 2.63 -8.99 -25.82
C LYS A 146 3.15 -10.31 -25.25
N GLY A 147 4.33 -10.76 -25.70
CA GLY A 147 4.95 -11.98 -25.16
C GLY A 147 5.33 -11.84 -23.69
N GLU A 148 5.94 -10.69 -23.32
CA GLU A 148 6.27 -10.38 -21.94
C GLU A 148 5.00 -10.18 -21.09
N LEU A 149 3.95 -9.54 -21.63
CA LEU A 149 2.67 -9.38 -20.95
C LEU A 149 2.05 -10.74 -20.60
N LYS A 150 2.06 -11.68 -21.54
CA LYS A 150 1.57 -13.04 -21.32
C LYS A 150 2.33 -13.74 -20.17
N GLN A 151 3.65 -13.71 -20.23
CA GLN A 151 4.51 -14.33 -19.21
C GLN A 151 4.31 -13.66 -17.84
N ALA A 152 4.18 -12.32 -17.81
CA ALA A 152 3.97 -11.58 -16.58
C ALA A 152 2.61 -11.88 -15.93
N ILE A 153 1.53 -12.05 -16.70
CA ILE A 153 0.22 -12.47 -16.18
C ILE A 153 0.30 -13.89 -15.60
N GLU A 154 0.92 -14.82 -16.30
CA GLU A 154 1.14 -16.18 -15.79
C GLU A 154 1.96 -16.19 -14.51
N TYR A 155 3.01 -15.38 -14.45
CA TYR A 155 3.85 -15.26 -13.26
C TYR A 155 3.09 -14.66 -12.08
N ALA A 156 2.42 -13.53 -12.27
CA ALA A 156 1.65 -12.85 -11.22
C ALA A 156 0.53 -13.75 -10.67
N SER A 157 -0.07 -14.59 -11.53
CA SER A 157 -1.13 -15.53 -11.13
C SER A 157 -0.68 -16.65 -10.18
N LYS A 158 0.63 -16.78 -9.92
CA LYS A 158 1.17 -17.70 -8.90
C LYS A 158 1.07 -17.13 -7.49
N PHE A 159 0.90 -15.81 -7.36
CA PHE A 159 0.88 -15.09 -6.09
C PHE A 159 -0.54 -14.66 -5.69
N ASP A 160 -1.38 -14.35 -6.69
CA ASP A 160 -2.79 -13.96 -6.46
C ASP A 160 -3.63 -14.41 -7.66
N ASN A 161 -4.89 -14.73 -7.40
CA ASN A 161 -5.85 -15.03 -8.47
C ASN A 161 -6.39 -13.77 -9.16
N LYS A 162 -6.18 -12.59 -8.61
CA LYS A 162 -6.55 -11.29 -9.16
C LYS A 162 -5.30 -10.52 -9.56
N ILE A 163 -5.18 -10.21 -10.83
CA ILE A 163 -4.00 -9.60 -11.45
C ILE A 163 -4.39 -8.25 -12.01
N LEU A 164 -3.75 -7.19 -11.52
CA LEU A 164 -3.83 -5.83 -12.04
C LEU A 164 -2.81 -5.67 -13.17
N ILE A 165 -3.24 -5.04 -14.26
CA ILE A 165 -2.38 -4.61 -15.37
C ILE A 165 -2.59 -3.11 -15.56
N GLU A 166 -1.54 -2.32 -15.51
CA GLU A 166 -1.63 -0.87 -15.66
C GLU A 166 -0.56 -0.30 -16.58
N GLU A 167 -0.86 0.84 -17.22
CA GLU A 167 0.12 1.59 -18.02
C GLU A 167 1.24 2.13 -17.10
N GLY A 168 2.48 2.06 -17.57
CA GLY A 168 3.61 2.65 -16.86
C GLY A 168 3.63 4.17 -17.02
N ILE A 169 3.74 4.88 -15.92
CA ILE A 169 3.97 6.32 -15.89
C ILE A 169 5.47 6.58 -15.84
N ILE A 170 5.97 7.38 -16.78
CA ILE A 170 7.37 7.82 -16.81
C ILE A 170 7.46 9.15 -16.05
N GLY A 171 8.03 9.13 -14.88
CA GLY A 171 8.05 10.31 -14.03
C GLY A 171 8.83 10.11 -12.74
N ARG A 172 8.69 11.10 -11.86
CA ARG A 172 9.29 11.13 -10.52
C ARG A 172 8.36 10.43 -9.54
N GLU A 173 8.89 9.57 -8.69
CA GLU A 173 8.13 8.93 -7.60
C GLU A 173 8.20 9.80 -6.36
N VAL A 174 7.04 10.19 -5.83
CA VAL A 174 6.93 11.03 -4.64
C VAL A 174 5.96 10.43 -3.63
N GLU A 175 6.24 10.65 -2.36
CA GLU A 175 5.48 10.11 -1.25
C GLU A 175 4.99 11.22 -0.32
N CYS A 176 3.80 11.05 0.23
CA CYS A 176 3.20 11.96 1.20
C CYS A 176 2.62 11.17 2.37
N ALA A 177 3.01 11.52 3.60
CA ALA A 177 2.49 10.92 4.81
C ALA A 177 1.21 11.63 5.26
N VAL A 178 0.24 10.86 5.74
CA VAL A 178 -1.06 11.36 6.21
C VAL A 178 -1.29 10.90 7.65
N LEU A 179 -1.86 11.78 8.48
CA LEU A 179 -2.09 11.58 9.91
C LEU A 179 -3.44 12.16 10.31
N GLY A 180 -4.25 11.41 11.04
CA GLY A 180 -5.52 11.88 11.61
C GLY A 180 -6.64 10.86 11.52
N ASN A 181 -7.79 11.20 12.10
CA ASN A 181 -9.05 10.48 11.97
C ASN A 181 -10.03 11.32 11.14
N GLU A 182 -10.81 12.22 11.77
CA GLU A 182 -11.71 13.15 11.08
C GLU A 182 -10.94 14.38 10.58
N GLU A 183 -10.12 14.96 11.45
CA GLU A 183 -9.18 16.02 11.10
C GLU A 183 -7.87 15.37 10.60
N VAL A 184 -7.63 15.54 9.30
CA VAL A 184 -6.53 14.87 8.61
C VAL A 184 -5.51 15.88 8.14
N THR A 185 -4.25 15.64 8.45
CA THR A 185 -3.10 16.45 8.02
C THR A 185 -2.18 15.64 7.12
N ALA A 186 -1.56 16.31 6.16
CA ALA A 186 -0.53 15.75 5.29
C ALA A 186 0.83 16.39 5.58
N SER A 187 1.88 15.60 5.54
CA SER A 187 3.27 16.04 5.65
C SER A 187 3.71 16.88 4.44
N CYS A 188 4.95 17.34 4.43
CA CYS A 188 5.62 17.70 3.19
C CYS A 188 5.71 16.48 2.25
N VAL A 189 5.97 16.74 0.98
CA VAL A 189 6.18 15.70 -0.04
C VAL A 189 7.67 15.33 -0.05
N GLY A 190 7.97 14.03 -0.11
CA GLY A 190 9.32 13.52 -0.32
C GLY A 190 9.45 12.83 -1.66
N GLU A 191 10.64 12.80 -2.24
CA GLU A 191 10.93 12.10 -3.49
C GLU A 191 11.81 10.89 -3.24
N VAL A 192 11.50 9.79 -3.91
CA VAL A 192 12.33 8.59 -3.96
C VAL A 192 13.08 8.60 -5.29
N LYS A 193 14.43 8.78 -5.23
CA LYS A 193 15.31 8.73 -6.38
C LYS A 193 15.84 7.31 -6.52
N SER A 194 15.28 6.54 -7.44
CA SER A 194 15.79 5.21 -7.77
C SER A 194 16.94 5.32 -8.76
N ALA A 195 17.99 4.52 -8.55
CA ALA A 195 19.06 4.36 -9.52
C ALA A 195 18.66 3.52 -10.74
N GLU A 196 17.55 2.79 -10.65
CA GLU A 196 17.02 1.90 -11.70
C GLU A 196 15.66 2.38 -12.23
N GLU A 197 15.38 2.06 -13.50
CA GLU A 197 14.09 2.32 -14.17
C GLU A 197 12.90 1.62 -13.49
N PHE A 198 13.16 0.65 -12.61
CA PHE A 198 12.19 -0.14 -11.87
C PHE A 198 12.67 -0.39 -10.44
N TYR A 199 11.88 0.07 -9.48
CA TYR A 199 12.16 -0.09 -8.06
C TYR A 199 11.77 -1.50 -7.59
N SER A 200 12.68 -2.47 -7.76
CA SER A 200 12.49 -3.84 -7.31
C SER A 200 12.51 -3.96 -5.78
N TYR A 201 12.09 -5.12 -5.25
CA TYR A 201 12.19 -5.42 -3.81
C TYR A 201 13.63 -5.27 -3.30
N ASP A 202 14.60 -5.75 -4.06
CA ASP A 202 16.02 -5.65 -3.69
C ASP A 202 16.51 -4.19 -3.67
N ALA A 203 16.04 -3.36 -4.60
CA ALA A 203 16.34 -1.94 -4.62
C ALA A 203 15.70 -1.19 -3.44
N LYS A 204 14.51 -1.61 -2.99
CA LYS A 204 13.81 -0.98 -1.84
C LYS A 204 14.50 -1.21 -0.49
N TYR A 205 15.12 -2.35 -0.29
CA TYR A 205 15.61 -2.77 1.03
C TYR A 205 17.10 -3.05 1.12
N ASN A 206 17.75 -3.38 0.00
CA ASN A 206 19.15 -3.83 -0.01
C ASN A 206 20.10 -2.91 -0.76
N ASN A 207 19.62 -1.90 -1.49
CA ASN A 207 20.48 -1.02 -2.29
C ASN A 207 20.71 0.30 -1.56
N GLU A 208 21.94 0.58 -1.15
CA GLU A 208 22.39 1.85 -0.56
C GLU A 208 22.29 3.04 -1.54
N GLU A 209 21.95 2.78 -2.81
CA GLU A 209 21.89 3.79 -3.88
C GLU A 209 20.51 4.49 -4.00
N SER A 210 19.47 4.02 -3.32
CA SER A 210 18.18 4.73 -3.26
C SER A 210 18.31 5.98 -2.40
N LYS A 211 18.35 7.14 -3.03
CA LYS A 211 18.41 8.43 -2.33
C LYS A 211 17.00 8.99 -2.17
N THR A 212 16.68 9.44 -0.98
CA THR A 212 15.46 10.21 -0.71
C THR A 212 15.77 11.68 -0.61
N GLU A 213 14.92 12.53 -1.18
CA GLU A 213 14.98 13.99 -1.04
C GLU A 213 13.75 14.48 -0.29
N ILE A 214 13.96 15.05 0.90
CA ILE A 214 12.88 15.52 1.79
C ILE A 214 13.24 16.93 2.28
N PRO A 215 12.40 17.95 1.99
CA PRO A 215 11.27 17.94 1.05
C PRO A 215 11.70 17.68 -0.40
N ALA A 216 10.79 17.17 -1.22
CA ALA A 216 11.00 17.02 -2.66
C ALA A 216 11.20 18.39 -3.33
N ASN A 217 12.12 18.47 -4.29
CA ASN A 217 12.32 19.68 -5.09
C ASN A 217 11.22 19.81 -6.17
N ILE A 218 10.05 20.30 -5.77
CA ILE A 218 8.87 20.57 -6.61
C ILE A 218 8.31 21.95 -6.30
N SER A 219 7.45 22.49 -7.17
CA SER A 219 6.79 23.77 -6.89
C SER A 219 5.81 23.67 -5.71
N GLU A 220 5.56 24.78 -5.04
CA GLU A 220 4.61 24.82 -3.91
C GLU A 220 3.19 24.42 -4.35
N GLU A 221 2.76 24.85 -5.54
CA GLU A 221 1.45 24.49 -6.10
C GLU A 221 1.31 22.96 -6.26
N LEU A 222 2.36 22.32 -6.78
CA LEU A 222 2.38 20.87 -6.97
C LEU A 222 2.41 20.14 -5.62
N SER A 223 3.17 20.66 -4.66
CA SER A 223 3.23 20.13 -3.29
C SER A 223 1.86 20.19 -2.61
N VAL A 224 1.17 21.34 -2.69
CA VAL A 224 -0.17 21.51 -2.13
C VAL A 224 -1.17 20.56 -2.79
N GLU A 225 -1.13 20.41 -4.11
CA GLU A 225 -2.02 19.52 -4.83
C GLU A 225 -1.81 18.05 -4.44
N ILE A 226 -0.56 17.57 -4.34
CA ILE A 226 -0.24 16.21 -3.89
C ILE A 226 -0.75 15.97 -2.47
N ARG A 227 -0.54 16.90 -1.56
CA ARG A 227 -1.00 16.82 -0.17
C ARG A 227 -2.53 16.74 -0.09
N ASN A 228 -3.25 17.54 -0.88
CA ASN A 228 -4.70 17.50 -0.96
C ASN A 228 -5.20 16.15 -1.52
N GLN A 229 -4.54 15.64 -2.56
CA GLN A 229 -4.87 14.33 -3.13
C GLN A 229 -4.55 13.19 -2.15
N ALA A 230 -3.48 13.28 -1.35
CA ALA A 230 -3.15 12.31 -0.31
C ALA A 230 -4.23 12.25 0.78
N ILE A 231 -4.69 13.41 1.28
CA ILE A 231 -5.80 13.50 2.23
C ILE A 231 -7.09 12.92 1.62
N LYS A 232 -7.38 13.24 0.37
CA LYS A 232 -8.56 12.73 -0.34
C LYS A 232 -8.52 11.21 -0.51
N ALA A 233 -7.36 10.65 -0.89
CA ALA A 233 -7.15 9.21 -1.02
C ALA A 233 -7.36 8.49 0.31
N PHE A 234 -6.78 9.02 1.38
CA PHE A 234 -6.93 8.49 2.73
C PHE A 234 -8.39 8.46 3.19
N LYS A 235 -9.12 9.57 3.01
CA LYS A 235 -10.55 9.65 3.34
C LYS A 235 -11.41 8.74 2.47
N ALA A 236 -11.04 8.55 1.20
CA ALA A 236 -11.79 7.72 0.26
C ALA A 236 -11.84 6.24 0.65
N ILE A 237 -10.81 5.73 1.33
CA ILE A 237 -10.76 4.35 1.84
C ILE A 237 -11.24 4.24 3.30
N ASP A 238 -11.78 5.30 3.90
CA ASP A 238 -12.09 5.38 5.34
C ASP A 238 -10.85 5.22 6.24
N GLY A 239 -9.75 5.84 5.84
CA GLY A 239 -8.48 5.80 6.56
C GLY A 239 -8.57 6.45 7.94
N LYS A 240 -7.87 5.87 8.92
CA LYS A 240 -7.74 6.38 10.29
C LYS A 240 -6.28 6.22 10.77
N GLY A 241 -5.86 7.14 11.62
CA GLY A 241 -4.54 7.11 12.24
C GLY A 241 -3.45 7.56 11.28
N LEU A 242 -2.95 6.67 10.43
CA LEU A 242 -1.83 6.95 9.54
C LEU A 242 -1.95 6.23 8.20
N SER A 243 -1.32 6.81 7.18
CA SER A 243 -1.02 6.17 5.89
C SER A 243 0.10 6.90 5.17
N ARG A 244 0.76 6.26 4.22
CA ARG A 244 1.61 6.90 3.22
C ARG A 244 0.96 6.70 1.86
N VAL A 245 0.87 7.79 1.11
CA VAL A 245 0.30 7.79 -0.24
C VAL A 245 1.41 8.08 -1.23
N ASP A 246 1.53 7.22 -2.23
CA ASP A 246 2.60 7.24 -3.20
C ASP A 246 2.06 7.70 -4.55
N PHE A 247 2.80 8.60 -5.22
CA PHE A 247 2.39 9.24 -6.47
C PHE A 247 3.51 9.22 -7.49
N PHE A 248 3.12 9.35 -8.76
CA PHE A 248 4.03 9.73 -9.85
C PHE A 248 3.71 11.14 -10.33
N ILE A 249 4.77 11.93 -10.58
CA ILE A 249 4.70 13.19 -11.32
C ILE A 249 5.23 12.92 -12.72
N GLU A 250 4.34 12.92 -13.72
CA GLU A 250 4.70 12.60 -15.10
C GLU A 250 5.68 13.64 -15.68
N ASN A 251 6.74 13.16 -16.29
CA ASN A 251 7.74 14.01 -16.93
C ASN A 251 7.12 14.83 -18.07
N GLY A 252 7.47 16.10 -18.15
CA GLY A 252 7.07 17.02 -19.22
C GLY A 252 5.67 17.62 -19.05
N THR A 253 4.76 16.96 -18.33
CA THR A 253 3.39 17.47 -18.09
C THR A 253 3.15 17.95 -16.66
N ASN A 254 3.96 17.47 -15.71
CA ASN A 254 3.75 17.62 -14.26
C ASN A 254 2.40 17.09 -13.78
N LYS A 255 1.74 16.22 -14.55
CA LYS A 255 0.49 15.61 -14.14
C LYS A 255 0.73 14.61 -13.02
N ILE A 256 -0.09 14.69 -11.97
CA ILE A 256 -0.01 13.83 -10.80
C ILE A 256 -0.86 12.58 -11.06
N TYR A 257 -0.29 11.41 -10.75
CA TYR A 257 -0.97 10.12 -10.77
C TYR A 257 -0.80 9.45 -9.41
N ILE A 258 -1.90 9.10 -8.76
CA ILE A 258 -1.83 8.28 -7.55
C ILE A 258 -1.43 6.85 -7.95
N ASN A 259 -0.46 6.29 -7.22
CA ASN A 259 0.02 4.93 -7.42
C ASN A 259 -0.64 3.97 -6.40
N GLU A 260 -0.36 4.15 -5.12
CA GLU A 260 -0.89 3.29 -4.06
C GLU A 260 -1.03 4.03 -2.73
N ILE A 261 -1.71 3.42 -1.78
CA ILE A 261 -1.80 3.84 -0.39
C ILE A 261 -1.35 2.72 0.53
N ASN A 262 -0.45 3.03 1.45
CA ASN A 262 0.07 2.10 2.45
C ASN A 262 -0.55 2.42 3.80
N THR A 263 -1.44 1.55 4.28
CA THR A 263 -2.25 1.78 5.50
C THR A 263 -1.48 1.51 6.80
N LEU A 264 -0.32 0.87 6.70
CA LEU A 264 0.62 0.67 7.81
C LEU A 264 2.06 0.82 7.31
N PRO A 265 2.48 2.05 6.97
CA PRO A 265 3.81 2.30 6.41
C PRO A 265 4.93 1.95 7.37
N GLY A 266 6.12 1.69 6.84
CA GLY A 266 7.31 1.47 7.66
C GLY A 266 7.53 2.58 8.69
N PHE A 267 7.93 2.18 9.92
CA PHE A 267 8.03 3.09 11.06
C PHE A 267 9.38 2.97 11.79
N THR A 268 10.44 2.70 11.04
CA THR A 268 11.83 2.73 11.54
C THR A 268 12.46 4.11 11.33
N SER A 269 13.63 4.35 11.91
CA SER A 269 14.37 5.60 11.76
C SER A 269 14.76 5.94 10.30
N ILE A 270 14.80 4.93 9.43
CA ILE A 270 15.10 5.11 7.99
C ILE A 270 13.84 5.22 7.13
N SER A 271 12.65 4.93 7.69
CA SER A 271 11.39 4.92 6.96
C SER A 271 10.93 6.33 6.56
N MET A 272 10.34 6.44 5.38
CA MET A 272 9.86 7.73 4.84
C MET A 272 8.79 8.38 5.70
N TYR A 273 7.82 7.62 6.22
CA TYR A 273 6.71 8.17 6.97
C TYR A 273 7.13 9.07 8.15
N PRO A 274 7.97 8.62 9.11
CA PRO A 274 8.43 9.50 10.18
C PRO A 274 9.33 10.64 9.69
N LYS A 275 10.19 10.41 8.69
CA LYS A 275 11.05 11.47 8.13
C LYS A 275 10.25 12.62 7.50
N LEU A 276 9.15 12.30 6.80
CA LEU A 276 8.27 13.28 6.19
C LEU A 276 7.61 14.18 7.25
N PHE A 277 7.15 13.61 8.36
CA PHE A 277 6.59 14.39 9.46
C PHE A 277 7.66 15.18 10.23
N GLU A 278 8.85 14.62 10.42
CA GLU A 278 9.96 15.35 11.04
C GLU A 278 10.36 16.59 10.22
N ALA A 279 10.47 16.45 8.90
CA ALA A 279 10.70 17.56 7.98
C ALA A 279 9.53 18.58 7.96
N SER A 280 8.35 18.17 8.37
CA SER A 280 7.16 19.00 8.52
C SER A 280 7.05 19.63 9.92
N GLY A 281 8.05 19.48 10.78
CA GLY A 281 8.10 20.07 12.12
C GLY A 281 7.43 19.25 13.23
N VAL A 282 7.07 17.99 12.97
CA VAL A 282 6.52 17.05 13.98
C VAL A 282 7.60 16.07 14.38
N SER A 283 8.14 16.21 15.59
CA SER A 283 9.18 15.29 16.08
C SER A 283 8.68 13.84 16.18
N TYR A 284 9.60 12.89 16.10
CA TYR A 284 9.27 11.46 16.20
C TYR A 284 8.47 11.11 17.47
N LYS A 285 8.86 11.70 18.61
CA LYS A 285 8.14 11.52 19.90
C LYS A 285 6.71 12.08 19.83
N GLU A 286 6.56 13.26 19.25
CA GLU A 286 5.24 13.89 19.11
C GLU A 286 4.35 13.07 18.16
N LEU A 287 4.91 12.56 17.06
CA LEU A 287 4.21 11.70 16.11
C LEU A 287 3.69 10.43 16.80
N LEU A 288 4.52 9.75 17.60
CA LEU A 288 4.10 8.59 18.38
C LEU A 288 2.94 8.90 19.33
N ASN A 289 3.04 10.02 20.08
CA ASN A 289 1.98 10.45 20.99
C ASN A 289 0.67 10.73 20.24
N LYS A 290 0.73 11.45 19.12
CA LYS A 290 -0.46 11.72 18.27
C LYS A 290 -1.10 10.42 17.79
N LEU A 291 -0.33 9.45 17.33
CA LEU A 291 -0.84 8.16 16.88
C LEU A 291 -1.53 7.37 18.00
N ILE A 292 -0.97 7.41 19.22
CA ILE A 292 -1.57 6.78 20.39
C ILE A 292 -2.90 7.47 20.74
N GLU A 293 -2.96 8.79 20.75
CA GLU A 293 -4.21 9.52 21.03
C GLU A 293 -5.29 9.25 19.95
N LEU A 294 -4.91 9.28 18.67
CA LEU A 294 -5.83 8.94 17.57
C LEU A 294 -6.39 7.51 17.70
N SER A 295 -5.59 6.56 18.20
CA SER A 295 -6.07 5.19 18.42
C SER A 295 -7.14 5.11 19.52
N LYS A 296 -7.00 5.91 20.59
CA LYS A 296 -8.00 6.01 21.67
C LYS A 296 -9.28 6.67 21.18
N GLU A 297 -9.16 7.79 20.45
CA GLU A 297 -10.29 8.51 19.87
C GLU A 297 -11.12 7.60 18.95
N LYS A 298 -10.48 6.89 18.03
CA LYS A 298 -11.13 5.92 17.14
C LYS A 298 -11.91 4.86 17.92
N TYR A 299 -11.35 4.36 19.00
CA TYR A 299 -11.95 3.29 19.80
C TYR A 299 -13.19 3.76 20.57
N VAL A 300 -13.16 4.97 21.12
CA VAL A 300 -14.29 5.55 21.86
C VAL A 300 -15.48 5.83 20.95
N THR A 301 -15.24 6.22 19.70
CA THR A 301 -16.29 6.56 18.74
C THR A 301 -17.11 5.34 18.30
N VAL A 302 -16.58 4.12 18.46
CA VAL A 302 -17.22 2.85 18.01
C VAL A 302 -17.98 2.13 19.14
N GLN A 303 -17.85 2.58 20.39
CA GLN A 303 -18.61 2.05 21.54
C GLN A 303 -19.91 2.82 21.78
#